data_72b287d33408c226817bd43a5a91c7e5
#
_entry.id   72b287d33408c226817bd43a5a91c7e5
#
_cell.length_a   1.000
_cell.length_b   1.000
_cell.length_c   1.000
_cell.angle_alpha   90.00
_cell.angle_beta   90.00
_cell.angle_gamma   90.00
#
_symmetry.space_group_name_H-M   'P 1'
#
loop_
_entity.id
_entity.type
_entity.pdbx_description
1 polymer ?
#
loop_
_entity_poly.entity_id
_entity_poly.type
_entity_poly.pdbx_seq_one_letter_code
_entity_poly.pdbx_strand_id
1 'polypeptide(L)'
;MSCLKNAQEISGISLLDRAFHYGDGCFSTARVRDGAIELKALHMARLSLTCERLKLKVDLSLIQQSLSVLEQQCVQLNGTLKIIISRGDGQRGYHLPDHVADVWVFFYPHAVQDFEIQKTKSGVLQQALGLTMPSLVGLKSLNRLEQVLLKHEANQKDWEEALVTDVQGSVVEGVSSNCFIRLNNTWITPELRYNGVHGVMRAEILSRMQKFGIACQQRFIDMEEISKFESVFFCNALTAMKIATELNQRPLNVQACTELFNILQLNQIH
;
A
#
# COMPACT_ATOMS: atom_id res chain seq x y z
N MET A 1 -9.13 7.66 18.17
CA MET A 1 -9.35 7.75 16.71
C MET A 1 -10.13 9.01 16.43
N SER A 2 -9.64 9.86 15.56
CA SER A 2 -10.38 11.04 15.05
C SER A 2 -10.78 10.82 13.61
N CYS A 3 -11.95 11.34 13.21
CA CYS A 3 -12.48 11.22 11.85
C CYS A 3 -12.90 12.60 11.37
N LEU A 4 -12.34 13.03 10.23
CA LEU A 4 -12.67 14.29 9.59
C LEU A 4 -13.15 14.04 8.16
N LYS A 5 -14.17 14.79 7.74
CA LYS A 5 -14.62 14.89 6.35
C LYS A 5 -14.46 16.33 5.90
N ASN A 6 -13.70 16.58 4.86
CA ASN A 6 -13.42 17.91 4.34
C ASN A 6 -12.94 18.88 5.44
N ALA A 7 -11.99 18.41 6.27
CA ALA A 7 -11.41 19.11 7.43
C ALA A 7 -12.41 19.46 8.55
N GLN A 8 -13.58 18.84 8.61
CA GLN A 8 -14.58 19.00 9.67
C GLN A 8 -14.80 17.68 10.40
N GLU A 9 -14.96 17.72 11.72
CA GLU A 9 -15.29 16.52 12.50
C GLU A 9 -16.65 15.96 12.11
N ILE A 10 -16.70 14.64 12.00
CA ILE A 10 -17.93 13.93 11.64
C ILE A 10 -17.98 12.56 12.30
N SER A 11 -19.18 12.11 12.66
CA SER A 11 -19.43 10.82 13.32
C SER A 11 -20.15 9.80 12.45
N GLY A 12 -20.47 10.14 11.20
CA GLY A 12 -21.24 9.24 10.33
C GLY A 12 -20.95 9.47 8.86
N ILE A 13 -21.41 8.53 8.04
CA ILE A 13 -21.36 8.60 6.57
C ILE A 13 -22.79 8.68 6.03
N SER A 14 -22.97 9.39 4.92
CA SER A 14 -24.24 9.38 4.18
C SER A 14 -24.51 7.98 3.61
N LEU A 15 -25.76 7.54 3.75
CA LEU A 15 -26.21 6.30 3.11
C LEU A 15 -26.20 6.36 1.57
N LEU A 16 -26.09 7.56 0.99
CA LEU A 16 -26.00 7.77 -0.45
C LEU A 16 -24.57 7.88 -0.96
N ASP A 17 -23.57 7.80 -0.06
CA ASP A 17 -22.16 7.88 -0.43
C ASP A 17 -21.78 6.69 -1.34
N ARG A 18 -21.23 7.00 -2.50
CA ARG A 18 -20.87 6.02 -3.54
C ARG A 18 -19.71 5.12 -3.15
N ALA A 19 -18.84 5.55 -2.22
CA ALA A 19 -17.81 4.67 -1.67
C ALA A 19 -18.44 3.50 -0.91
N PHE A 20 -19.55 3.74 -0.20
CA PHE A 20 -20.31 2.70 0.50
C PHE A 20 -21.00 1.73 -0.46
N HIS A 21 -21.59 2.25 -1.56
CA HIS A 21 -22.34 1.41 -2.51
C HIS A 21 -21.48 0.69 -3.55
N TYR A 22 -20.41 1.32 -4.02
CA TYR A 22 -19.65 0.86 -5.20
C TYR A 22 -18.14 0.77 -4.95
N GLY A 23 -17.64 1.17 -3.77
CA GLY A 23 -16.22 1.37 -3.59
C GLY A 23 -15.67 2.49 -4.50
N ASP A 24 -16.52 3.48 -4.86
CA ASP A 24 -16.20 4.54 -5.81
C ASP A 24 -15.31 5.60 -5.16
N GLY A 25 -14.02 5.30 -5.15
CA GLY A 25 -13.02 6.13 -4.51
C GLY A 25 -11.69 5.41 -4.35
N CYS A 26 -10.79 6.04 -3.62
CA CYS A 26 -9.46 5.52 -3.36
C CYS A 26 -8.97 5.88 -1.96
N PHE A 27 -7.83 5.30 -1.56
CA PHE A 27 -7.27 5.61 -0.26
C PHE A 27 -5.74 5.55 -0.23
N SER A 28 -5.18 6.17 0.78
CA SER A 28 -3.78 6.07 1.13
C SER A 28 -3.64 5.93 2.64
N THR A 29 -2.73 5.09 3.10
CA THR A 29 -2.38 4.97 4.52
C THR A 29 -0.95 5.40 4.68
N ALA A 30 -0.68 6.31 5.62
CA ALA A 30 0.63 6.91 5.85
C ALA A 30 0.95 6.92 7.34
N ARG A 31 2.23 6.98 7.67
CA ARG A 31 2.68 7.32 9.02
C ARG A 31 2.75 8.84 9.14
N VAL A 32 2.44 9.34 10.34
CA VAL A 32 2.60 10.74 10.71
C VAL A 32 3.56 10.78 11.89
N ARG A 33 4.64 11.54 11.73
CA ARG A 33 5.65 11.78 12.75
C ARG A 33 5.75 13.28 12.99
N ASP A 34 5.51 13.69 14.23
CA ASP A 34 5.58 15.11 14.65
C ASP A 34 4.82 16.06 13.72
N GLY A 35 3.59 15.68 13.34
CA GLY A 35 2.72 16.42 12.45
C GLY A 35 3.02 16.25 10.95
N ALA A 36 4.18 15.69 10.58
CA ALA A 36 4.56 15.49 9.18
C ALA A 36 4.15 14.10 8.66
N ILE A 37 3.59 14.05 7.45
CA ILE A 37 3.33 12.79 6.74
C ILE A 37 4.66 12.27 6.19
N GLU A 38 5.10 11.09 6.62
CA GLU A 38 6.26 10.42 6.02
C GLU A 38 5.95 10.05 4.56
N LEU A 39 6.93 10.21 3.66
CA LEU A 39 6.78 10.01 2.21
C LEU A 39 5.64 10.83 1.59
N LYS A 40 5.36 12.02 2.13
CA LYS A 40 4.23 12.89 1.73
C LYS A 40 4.13 13.06 0.22
N ALA A 41 5.23 13.35 -0.46
CA ALA A 41 5.25 13.58 -1.91
C ALA A 41 4.73 12.35 -2.70
N LEU A 42 5.14 11.14 -2.32
CA LEU A 42 4.72 9.90 -2.96
C LEU A 42 3.24 9.58 -2.66
N HIS A 43 2.76 9.86 -1.44
CA HIS A 43 1.36 9.71 -1.10
C HIS A 43 0.47 10.65 -1.91
N MET A 44 0.85 11.92 -2.02
CA MET A 44 0.10 12.93 -2.78
C MET A 44 0.11 12.62 -4.28
N ALA A 45 1.25 12.24 -4.84
CA ALA A 45 1.35 11.84 -6.25
C ALA A 45 0.45 10.64 -6.56
N ARG A 46 0.42 9.61 -5.70
CA ARG A 46 -0.46 8.45 -5.86
C ARG A 46 -1.94 8.83 -5.79
N LEU A 47 -2.34 9.68 -4.82
CA LEU A 47 -3.72 10.13 -4.70
C LEU A 47 -4.14 10.95 -5.92
N SER A 48 -3.30 11.90 -6.36
CA SER A 48 -3.55 12.73 -7.53
C SER A 48 -3.75 11.88 -8.79
N LEU A 49 -2.80 10.97 -9.09
CA LEU A 49 -2.90 10.05 -10.23
C LEU A 49 -4.16 9.18 -10.15
N THR A 50 -4.48 8.68 -8.96
CA THR A 50 -5.68 7.83 -8.78
C THR A 50 -6.96 8.65 -9.02
N CYS A 51 -7.04 9.87 -8.49
CA CYS A 51 -8.19 10.75 -8.71
C CYS A 51 -8.36 11.10 -10.18
N GLU A 52 -7.28 11.41 -10.89
CA GLU A 52 -7.30 11.66 -12.33
C GLU A 52 -7.88 10.45 -13.10
N ARG A 53 -7.36 9.26 -12.86
CA ARG A 53 -7.79 8.04 -13.54
C ARG A 53 -9.22 7.61 -13.19
N LEU A 54 -9.68 7.88 -11.97
CA LEU A 54 -11.07 7.66 -11.54
C LEU A 54 -11.99 8.84 -11.88
N LYS A 55 -11.47 9.91 -12.50
CA LYS A 55 -12.24 11.13 -12.83
C LYS A 55 -12.89 11.75 -11.58
N LEU A 56 -12.16 11.79 -10.47
CA LEU A 56 -12.57 12.45 -9.23
C LEU A 56 -12.07 13.89 -9.25
N LYS A 57 -12.98 14.84 -9.21
CA LYS A 57 -12.63 16.25 -8.93
C LYS A 57 -12.40 16.38 -7.43
N VAL A 58 -11.21 16.72 -6.97
CA VAL A 58 -10.87 16.73 -5.54
C VAL A 58 -9.97 17.90 -5.19
N ASP A 59 -10.20 18.49 -4.03
CA ASP A 59 -9.28 19.44 -3.40
C ASP A 59 -8.37 18.69 -2.40
N LEU A 60 -7.16 18.34 -2.83
CA LEU A 60 -6.19 17.64 -1.97
C LEU A 60 -5.63 18.53 -0.85
N SER A 61 -5.85 19.87 -0.88
CA SER A 61 -5.43 20.75 0.23
C SER A 61 -6.19 20.46 1.52
N LEU A 62 -7.38 19.86 1.43
CA LEU A 62 -8.19 19.41 2.57
C LEU A 62 -7.46 18.38 3.45
N ILE A 63 -6.48 17.65 2.91
CA ILE A 63 -5.63 16.75 3.70
C ILE A 63 -4.78 17.55 4.69
N GLN A 64 -4.12 18.61 4.21
CA GLN A 64 -3.30 19.47 5.08
C GLN A 64 -4.17 20.24 6.08
N GLN A 65 -5.32 20.75 5.64
CA GLN A 65 -6.27 21.40 6.53
C GLN A 65 -6.75 20.44 7.63
N SER A 66 -7.02 19.18 7.29
CA SER A 66 -7.37 18.14 8.28
C SER A 66 -6.25 17.91 9.29
N LEU A 67 -4.98 17.88 8.85
CA LEU A 67 -3.86 17.78 9.78
C LEU A 67 -3.80 18.98 10.72
N SER A 68 -4.00 20.18 10.22
CA SER A 68 -4.01 21.41 11.07
C SER A 68 -5.13 21.38 12.10
N VAL A 69 -6.29 20.79 11.79
CA VAL A 69 -7.36 20.59 12.78
C VAL A 69 -6.93 19.59 13.85
N LEU A 70 -6.29 18.46 13.44
CA LEU A 70 -5.80 17.45 14.38
C LEU A 70 -4.68 17.98 15.29
N GLU A 71 -3.79 18.83 14.76
CA GLU A 71 -2.71 19.46 15.53
C GLU A 71 -3.23 20.37 16.66
N GLN A 72 -4.40 21.00 16.45
CA GLN A 72 -5.05 21.81 17.51
C GLN A 72 -5.60 20.93 18.67
N GLN A 73 -5.84 19.65 18.41
CA GLN A 73 -6.44 18.70 19.37
C GLN A 73 -5.41 17.84 20.09
N CYS A 74 -4.20 17.71 19.55
CA CYS A 74 -3.16 16.81 20.03
C CYS A 74 -1.88 17.59 20.34
N VAL A 75 -1.27 17.33 21.52
CA VAL A 75 0.02 17.91 21.90
C VAL A 75 1.14 17.49 20.94
N GLN A 76 1.05 16.28 20.41
CA GLN A 76 2.00 15.75 19.45
C GLN A 76 1.26 14.82 18.47
N LEU A 77 1.31 15.12 17.19
CA LEU A 77 0.60 14.36 16.17
C LEU A 77 1.50 13.23 15.64
N ASN A 78 1.46 12.09 16.32
CA ASN A 78 2.16 10.85 15.94
C ASN A 78 1.16 9.71 15.78
N GLY A 79 1.27 8.95 14.68
CA GLY A 79 0.36 7.83 14.45
C GLY A 79 0.22 7.40 12.99
N THR A 80 -0.89 6.75 12.70
CA THR A 80 -1.29 6.34 11.35
C THR A 80 -2.42 7.22 10.84
N LEU A 81 -2.23 7.76 9.64
CA LEU A 81 -3.21 8.53 8.89
C LEU A 81 -3.78 7.67 7.77
N LYS A 82 -5.08 7.48 7.72
CA LYS A 82 -5.77 6.90 6.56
C LYS A 82 -6.57 8.00 5.86
N ILE A 83 -6.18 8.28 4.64
CA ILE A 83 -6.84 9.24 3.76
C ILE A 83 -7.74 8.45 2.82
N ILE A 84 -9.03 8.76 2.78
CA ILE A 84 -9.98 8.20 1.81
C ILE A 84 -10.51 9.36 0.97
N ILE A 85 -10.57 9.16 -0.34
CA ILE A 85 -11.25 10.06 -1.26
C ILE A 85 -12.45 9.29 -1.79
N SER A 86 -13.64 9.73 -1.42
CA SER A 86 -14.92 9.22 -1.91
C SER A 86 -15.47 10.16 -2.97
N ARG A 87 -16.10 9.60 -4.00
CA ARG A 87 -16.87 10.43 -4.91
C ARG A 87 -17.98 11.22 -4.21
N GLY A 88 -18.37 10.82 -3.00
CA GLY A 88 -19.47 11.42 -2.24
C GLY A 88 -20.85 10.89 -2.64
N ASP A 89 -21.87 11.65 -2.30
CA ASP A 89 -23.25 11.26 -2.51
C ASP A 89 -23.62 11.20 -4.00
N GLY A 90 -24.47 10.25 -4.35
CA GLY A 90 -24.93 10.11 -5.73
C GLY A 90 -26.24 9.36 -5.85
N GLN A 91 -26.90 9.54 -6.98
CA GLN A 91 -28.09 8.76 -7.32
C GLN A 91 -27.72 7.30 -7.61
N ARG A 92 -28.72 6.42 -7.53
CA ARG A 92 -28.59 5.02 -7.91
C ARG A 92 -28.11 4.89 -9.35
N GLY A 93 -27.14 3.99 -9.58
CA GLY A 93 -26.60 3.69 -10.89
C GLY A 93 -25.17 4.20 -11.08
N TYR A 94 -24.61 4.04 -12.29
CA TYR A 94 -23.20 4.26 -12.55
C TYR A 94 -22.87 5.64 -13.14
N HIS A 95 -23.86 6.50 -13.28
CA HIS A 95 -23.63 7.89 -13.68
C HIS A 95 -22.72 8.60 -12.68
N LEU A 96 -21.74 9.35 -13.19
CA LEU A 96 -20.87 10.15 -12.34
C LEU A 96 -21.61 11.44 -11.95
N PRO A 97 -21.77 11.72 -10.64
CA PRO A 97 -22.28 13.02 -10.19
C PRO A 97 -21.26 14.12 -10.52
N ASP A 98 -21.76 15.32 -10.80
CA ASP A 98 -20.92 16.49 -11.12
C ASP A 98 -20.73 17.37 -9.89
N HIS A 99 -19.95 16.90 -8.93
CA HIS A 99 -19.51 17.66 -7.76
C HIS A 99 -18.09 17.25 -7.33
N VAL A 100 -17.54 17.99 -6.40
CA VAL A 100 -16.22 17.70 -5.82
C VAL A 100 -16.31 16.50 -4.90
N ALA A 101 -15.31 15.61 -5.00
CA ALA A 101 -15.19 14.43 -4.15
C ALA A 101 -14.87 14.79 -2.70
N ASP A 102 -15.34 13.99 -1.77
CA ASP A 102 -15.11 14.14 -0.35
C ASP A 102 -13.74 13.58 0.07
N VAL A 103 -13.03 14.32 0.90
CA VAL A 103 -11.77 13.89 1.52
C VAL A 103 -12.04 13.50 2.96
N TRP A 104 -11.83 12.24 3.29
CA TRP A 104 -11.94 11.69 4.63
C TRP A 104 -10.56 11.45 5.20
N VAL A 105 -10.35 11.86 6.43
CA VAL A 105 -9.11 11.64 7.18
C VAL A 105 -9.43 10.94 8.49
N PHE A 106 -8.87 9.74 8.65
CA PHE A 106 -8.91 8.98 9.89
C PHE A 106 -7.53 9.01 10.52
N PHE A 107 -7.44 9.43 11.75
CA PHE A 107 -6.19 9.46 12.50
C PHE A 107 -6.23 8.49 13.67
N TYR A 108 -5.22 7.63 13.73
CA TYR A 108 -5.03 6.61 14.78
C TYR A 108 -3.75 6.97 15.55
N PRO A 109 -3.87 7.63 16.73
CA PRO A 109 -2.70 8.04 17.51
C PRO A 109 -1.97 6.83 18.09
N HIS A 110 -0.66 6.80 17.92
CA HIS A 110 0.27 5.87 18.56
C HIS A 110 1.70 6.40 18.44
N ALA A 111 2.62 5.87 19.25
CA ALA A 111 4.03 6.20 19.11
C ALA A 111 4.57 5.74 17.75
N VAL A 112 5.33 6.59 17.08
CA VAL A 112 5.99 6.30 15.80
C VAL A 112 7.48 6.21 16.03
N GLN A 113 8.04 5.02 15.79
CA GLN A 113 9.48 4.74 15.87
C GLN A 113 10.07 4.66 14.46
N ASP A 114 11.39 4.69 14.34
CA ASP A 114 12.06 4.42 13.08
C ASP A 114 11.68 3.05 12.54
N PHE A 115 11.79 2.89 11.22
CA PHE A 115 11.51 1.59 10.62
C PHE A 115 12.54 0.57 11.07
N GLU A 116 12.05 -0.60 11.46
CA GLU A 116 12.84 -1.76 11.82
C GLU A 116 12.52 -2.92 10.89
N ILE A 117 13.45 -3.86 10.81
CA ILE A 117 13.24 -5.11 10.10
C ILE A 117 12.24 -5.96 10.87
N GLN A 118 11.16 -6.32 10.23
CA GLN A 118 10.23 -7.35 10.70
C GLN A 118 10.54 -8.68 10.03
N LYS A 119 10.16 -9.80 10.65
CA LYS A 119 10.33 -11.15 10.10
C LYS A 119 9.01 -11.90 10.15
N THR A 120 8.75 -12.71 9.14
CA THR A 120 7.56 -13.55 9.06
C THR A 120 7.85 -14.88 8.37
N LYS A 121 7.09 -15.91 8.69
CA LYS A 121 6.93 -17.07 7.83
C LYS A 121 6.03 -16.68 6.66
N SER A 122 6.23 -17.27 5.51
CA SER A 122 5.47 -16.93 4.32
C SER A 122 5.31 -18.16 3.40
N GLY A 123 4.42 -18.04 2.47
CA GLY A 123 4.20 -18.98 1.39
C GLY A 123 3.57 -18.32 0.19
N VAL A 124 3.09 -19.14 -0.73
CA VAL A 124 2.34 -18.72 -1.91
C VAL A 124 0.89 -19.11 -1.72
N LEU A 125 -0.03 -18.15 -1.90
CA LEU A 125 -1.46 -18.42 -1.79
C LEU A 125 -1.95 -19.24 -2.99
N GLN A 126 -3.01 -20.01 -2.76
CA GLN A 126 -3.67 -20.80 -3.81
C GLN A 126 -4.62 -19.94 -4.63
N GLN A 127 -5.28 -18.96 -3.97
CA GLN A 127 -6.13 -18.02 -4.66
C GLN A 127 -5.27 -17.05 -5.48
N ALA A 128 -5.60 -16.90 -6.77
CA ALA A 128 -4.94 -15.99 -7.69
C ALA A 128 -5.80 -14.75 -7.93
N LEU A 129 -5.14 -13.61 -8.17
CA LEU A 129 -5.81 -12.39 -8.62
C LEU A 129 -6.30 -12.53 -10.07
N GLY A 130 -7.47 -11.99 -10.34
CA GLY A 130 -7.91 -11.74 -11.71
C GLY A 130 -7.10 -10.61 -12.38
N LEU A 131 -7.31 -10.43 -13.68
CA LEU A 131 -6.73 -9.28 -14.38
C LEU A 131 -7.59 -8.05 -14.11
N THR A 132 -6.95 -6.95 -13.77
CA THR A 132 -7.60 -5.68 -13.50
C THR A 132 -7.93 -4.95 -14.82
N MET A 133 -9.06 -4.25 -14.87
CA MET A 133 -9.35 -3.33 -15.97
C MET A 133 -8.16 -2.35 -16.17
N PRO A 134 -7.64 -2.15 -17.40
CA PRO A 134 -6.39 -1.39 -17.62
C PRO A 134 -6.36 0.00 -16.99
N SER A 135 -7.49 0.72 -16.95
CA SER A 135 -7.59 2.01 -16.29
C SER A 135 -7.47 1.95 -14.75
N LEU A 136 -7.62 0.78 -14.14
CA LEU A 136 -7.57 0.59 -12.68
C LEU A 136 -6.26 -0.05 -12.19
N VAL A 137 -5.40 -0.52 -13.11
CA VAL A 137 -4.11 -1.15 -12.75
C VAL A 137 -3.25 -0.20 -11.93
N GLY A 138 -2.68 -0.71 -10.84
CA GLY A 138 -1.79 0.04 -9.93
C GLY A 138 -2.50 0.95 -8.95
N LEU A 139 -3.82 1.18 -9.10
CA LEU A 139 -4.57 2.07 -8.22
C LEU A 139 -4.87 1.41 -6.87
N LYS A 140 -4.83 2.23 -5.82
CA LYS A 140 -5.29 1.83 -4.48
C LYS A 140 -6.74 2.27 -4.28
N SER A 141 -7.66 1.65 -5.07
CA SER A 141 -9.11 1.91 -4.98
C SER A 141 -9.70 1.38 -3.67
N LEU A 142 -10.94 1.72 -3.37
CA LEU A 142 -11.66 1.20 -2.20
C LEU A 142 -12.14 -0.25 -2.36
N ASN A 143 -12.12 -0.79 -3.58
CA ASN A 143 -12.47 -2.19 -3.85
C ASN A 143 -11.32 -3.10 -3.41
N ARG A 144 -11.41 -3.65 -2.19
CA ARG A 144 -10.37 -4.50 -1.57
C ARG A 144 -10.89 -5.88 -1.15
N LEU A 145 -11.98 -6.34 -1.76
CA LEU A 145 -12.53 -7.65 -1.39
C LEU A 145 -11.55 -8.80 -1.69
N GLU A 146 -10.81 -8.70 -2.79
CA GLU A 146 -9.75 -9.68 -3.11
C GLU A 146 -8.73 -9.77 -1.97
N GLN A 147 -8.22 -8.64 -1.47
CA GLN A 147 -7.25 -8.61 -0.37
C GLN A 147 -7.84 -9.14 0.94
N VAL A 148 -9.16 -8.97 1.18
CA VAL A 148 -9.84 -9.57 2.35
C VAL A 148 -9.84 -11.09 2.25
N LEU A 149 -10.16 -11.66 1.08
CA LEU A 149 -10.18 -13.11 0.86
C LEU A 149 -8.76 -13.70 0.90
N LEU A 150 -7.79 -13.05 0.26
CA LEU A 150 -6.38 -13.46 0.30
C LEU A 150 -5.83 -13.43 1.74
N LYS A 151 -6.19 -12.40 2.53
CA LYS A 151 -5.78 -12.34 3.94
C LYS A 151 -6.42 -13.43 4.78
N HIS A 152 -7.67 -13.78 4.48
CA HIS A 152 -8.33 -14.90 5.14
C HIS A 152 -7.57 -16.21 4.88
N GLU A 153 -7.20 -16.51 3.63
CA GLU A 153 -6.39 -17.70 3.30
C GLU A 153 -5.03 -17.69 4.00
N ALA A 154 -4.32 -16.56 3.98
CA ALA A 154 -3.02 -16.41 4.64
C ALA A 154 -3.13 -16.68 6.16
N ASN A 155 -4.17 -16.17 6.80
CA ASN A 155 -4.41 -16.38 8.23
C ASN A 155 -4.69 -17.85 8.57
N GLN A 156 -5.36 -18.60 7.69
CA GLN A 156 -5.56 -20.05 7.89
C GLN A 156 -4.25 -20.84 7.88
N LYS A 157 -3.19 -20.30 7.27
CA LYS A 157 -1.85 -20.89 7.20
C LYS A 157 -0.87 -20.27 8.20
N ASP A 158 -1.38 -19.41 9.10
CA ASP A 158 -0.58 -18.66 10.08
C ASP A 158 0.52 -17.80 9.42
N TRP A 159 0.25 -17.26 8.22
CA TRP A 159 1.11 -16.34 7.51
C TRP A 159 0.63 -14.91 7.69
N GLU A 160 1.49 -14.08 8.26
CA GLU A 160 1.19 -12.65 8.38
C GLU A 160 1.19 -11.95 7.01
N GLU A 161 2.07 -12.41 6.10
CA GLU A 161 2.18 -11.96 4.72
C GLU A 161 2.49 -13.16 3.81
N ALA A 162 2.04 -13.14 2.56
CA ALA A 162 2.23 -14.23 1.61
C ALA A 162 2.30 -13.70 0.18
N LEU A 163 3.00 -14.41 -0.70
CA LEU A 163 3.05 -14.10 -2.14
C LEU A 163 1.70 -14.42 -2.79
N VAL A 164 1.26 -13.50 -3.63
CA VAL A 164 0.04 -13.61 -4.43
C VAL A 164 0.43 -13.69 -5.90
N THR A 165 -0.18 -14.62 -6.62
CA THR A 165 -0.06 -14.76 -8.07
C THR A 165 -1.32 -14.29 -8.77
N ASP A 166 -1.27 -14.11 -10.08
CA ASP A 166 -2.46 -13.88 -10.90
C ASP A 166 -2.85 -15.14 -11.71
N VAL A 167 -3.98 -15.04 -12.37
CA VAL A 167 -4.52 -16.12 -13.23
C VAL A 167 -3.65 -16.47 -14.43
N GLN A 168 -2.61 -15.69 -14.73
CA GLN A 168 -1.61 -15.97 -15.75
C GLN A 168 -0.36 -16.66 -15.20
N GLY A 169 -0.32 -16.93 -13.88
CA GLY A 169 0.83 -17.53 -13.21
C GLY A 169 1.97 -16.55 -12.92
N SER A 170 1.70 -15.25 -12.88
CA SER A 170 2.68 -14.25 -12.51
C SER A 170 2.66 -13.95 -11.02
N VAL A 171 3.81 -13.83 -10.37
CA VAL A 171 3.91 -13.26 -9.02
C VAL A 171 3.61 -11.76 -9.11
N VAL A 172 2.67 -11.28 -8.28
CA VAL A 172 2.19 -9.90 -8.31
C VAL A 172 2.70 -9.09 -7.12
N GLU A 173 2.32 -9.46 -5.93
CA GLU A 173 2.63 -8.70 -4.71
C GLU A 173 2.42 -9.58 -3.47
N GLY A 174 2.52 -9.04 -2.28
CA GLY A 174 2.02 -9.67 -1.05
C GLY A 174 0.53 -9.41 -0.86
N VAL A 175 -0.06 -10.01 0.18
CA VAL A 175 -1.48 -9.81 0.52
C VAL A 175 -1.82 -8.34 0.79
N SER A 176 -0.94 -7.65 1.53
CA SER A 176 -1.14 -6.24 1.93
C SER A 176 0.07 -5.34 1.61
N SER A 177 1.01 -5.82 0.83
CA SER A 177 2.33 -5.23 0.57
C SER A 177 2.82 -5.53 -0.84
N ASN A 178 3.77 -4.74 -1.34
CA ASN A 178 4.57 -5.16 -2.49
C ASN A 178 5.68 -6.10 -2.05
N CYS A 179 6.27 -6.84 -2.99
CA CYS A 179 7.38 -7.74 -2.71
C CYS A 179 8.62 -7.42 -3.55
N PHE A 180 9.77 -7.73 -2.97
CA PHE A 180 11.07 -7.77 -3.61
C PHE A 180 11.67 -9.15 -3.40
N ILE A 181 12.30 -9.67 -4.42
CA ILE A 181 12.80 -11.03 -4.48
C ILE A 181 14.27 -10.99 -4.90
N ARG A 182 15.10 -11.82 -4.31
CA ARG A 182 16.47 -12.05 -4.77
C ARG A 182 16.53 -13.38 -5.52
N LEU A 183 17.00 -13.32 -6.74
CA LEU A 183 17.17 -14.47 -7.62
C LEU A 183 18.48 -14.34 -8.39
N ASN A 184 19.34 -15.35 -8.39
CA ASN A 184 20.67 -15.35 -9.00
C ASN A 184 21.49 -14.09 -8.60
N ASN A 185 21.51 -13.80 -7.29
CA ASN A 185 22.17 -12.61 -6.72
C ASN A 185 21.65 -11.25 -7.23
N THR A 186 20.51 -11.21 -7.94
CA THR A 186 19.92 -9.98 -8.47
C THR A 186 18.59 -9.70 -7.76
N TRP A 187 18.35 -8.44 -7.42
CA TRP A 187 17.07 -8.01 -6.90
C TRP A 187 16.07 -7.80 -8.03
N ILE A 188 14.87 -8.30 -7.84
CA ILE A 188 13.75 -8.18 -8.77
C ILE A 188 12.48 -7.80 -8.01
N THR A 189 11.56 -7.12 -8.66
CA THR A 189 10.22 -6.85 -8.15
C THR A 189 9.23 -6.97 -9.32
N PRO A 190 8.00 -7.44 -9.08
CA PRO A 190 7.00 -7.55 -10.15
C PRO A 190 6.75 -6.21 -10.84
N GLU A 191 6.56 -6.23 -12.16
CA GLU A 191 6.30 -5.01 -12.97
C GLU A 191 4.89 -4.45 -12.79
N LEU A 192 3.97 -5.21 -12.21
CA LEU A 192 2.58 -4.81 -11.94
C LEU A 192 1.83 -4.34 -13.19
N ARG A 193 1.97 -5.06 -14.31
CA ARG A 193 1.42 -4.68 -15.62
C ARG A 193 -0.10 -4.81 -15.68
N TYR A 194 -0.67 -5.80 -15.02
CA TYR A 194 -2.08 -6.18 -15.16
C TYR A 194 -2.88 -6.13 -13.86
N ASN A 195 -2.22 -5.97 -12.73
CA ASN A 195 -2.81 -5.96 -11.39
C ASN A 195 -1.82 -5.43 -10.34
N GLY A 196 -2.16 -5.56 -9.06
CA GLY A 196 -1.35 -5.06 -7.94
C GLY A 196 -1.49 -3.57 -7.70
N VAL A 197 -0.83 -3.07 -6.67
CA VAL A 197 -0.85 -1.67 -6.24
C VAL A 197 0.54 -1.04 -6.39
N HIS A 198 0.62 0.13 -7.04
CA HIS A 198 1.86 0.90 -7.06
C HIS A 198 2.11 1.51 -5.67
N GLY A 199 2.83 0.77 -4.83
CA GLY A 199 3.09 1.12 -3.44
C GLY A 199 4.08 2.27 -3.29
N VAL A 200 3.82 3.18 -2.32
CA VAL A 200 4.71 4.31 -2.03
C VAL A 200 6.06 3.83 -1.47
N MET A 201 6.06 2.84 -0.57
CA MET A 201 7.29 2.26 -0.05
C MET A 201 8.07 1.52 -1.14
N ARG A 202 7.39 0.82 -2.06
CA ARG A 202 8.05 0.21 -3.23
C ARG A 202 8.75 1.27 -4.08
N ALA A 203 8.09 2.40 -4.33
CA ALA A 203 8.69 3.51 -5.10
C ALA A 203 9.91 4.10 -4.38
N GLU A 204 9.83 4.31 -3.07
CA GLU A 204 10.94 4.79 -2.24
C GLU A 204 12.13 3.82 -2.27
N ILE A 205 11.89 2.52 -2.08
CA ILE A 205 12.95 1.49 -2.12
C ILE A 205 13.63 1.48 -3.50
N LEU A 206 12.87 1.51 -4.59
CA LEU A 206 13.43 1.55 -5.96
C LEU A 206 14.27 2.82 -6.19
N SER A 207 13.81 3.97 -5.70
CA SER A 207 14.56 5.24 -5.76
C SER A 207 15.88 5.14 -4.98
N ARG A 208 15.86 4.58 -3.77
CA ARG A 208 17.08 4.37 -2.97
C ARG A 208 18.01 3.34 -3.62
N MET A 209 17.49 2.23 -4.15
CA MET A 209 18.30 1.26 -4.89
C MET A 209 19.05 1.93 -6.05
N GLN A 210 18.36 2.76 -6.83
CA GLN A 210 18.99 3.54 -7.90
C GLN A 210 20.06 4.49 -7.35
N LYS A 211 19.76 5.23 -6.29
CA LYS A 211 20.70 6.17 -5.65
C LYS A 211 21.96 5.49 -5.13
N PHE A 212 21.85 4.30 -4.57
CA PHE A 212 22.97 3.53 -4.01
C PHE A 212 23.61 2.56 -5.04
N GLY A 213 23.23 2.63 -6.31
CA GLY A 213 23.82 1.81 -7.38
C GLY A 213 23.46 0.33 -7.30
N ILE A 214 22.36 -0.03 -6.64
CA ILE A 214 21.88 -1.40 -6.53
C ILE A 214 20.90 -1.69 -7.67
N ALA A 215 21.26 -2.64 -8.54
CA ALA A 215 20.39 -3.05 -9.63
C ALA A 215 19.13 -3.75 -9.10
N CYS A 216 17.96 -3.33 -9.58
CA CYS A 216 16.69 -4.00 -9.37
C CYS A 216 15.91 -4.06 -10.67
N GLN A 217 15.60 -5.26 -11.11
CA GLN A 217 14.81 -5.47 -12.32
C GLN A 217 13.31 -5.43 -11.99
N GLN A 218 12.56 -4.63 -12.73
CA GLN A 218 11.10 -4.66 -12.72
C GLN A 218 10.65 -5.50 -13.92
N ARG A 219 10.16 -6.70 -13.66
CA ARG A 219 9.80 -7.64 -14.73
C ARG A 219 8.67 -8.57 -14.34
N PHE A 220 8.13 -9.26 -15.31
CA PHE A 220 7.30 -10.44 -15.09
C PHE A 220 8.10 -11.51 -14.32
N ILE A 221 7.49 -12.13 -13.33
CA ILE A 221 8.08 -13.19 -12.51
C ILE A 221 7.16 -14.39 -12.58
N ASP A 222 7.59 -15.44 -13.26
CA ASP A 222 6.83 -16.66 -13.39
C ASP A 222 6.75 -17.40 -12.04
N MET A 223 5.60 -17.99 -11.74
CA MET A 223 5.43 -18.82 -10.56
C MET A 223 6.38 -20.03 -10.52
N GLU A 224 6.86 -20.52 -11.66
CA GLU A 224 7.86 -21.59 -11.75
C GLU A 224 9.22 -21.17 -11.20
N GLU A 225 9.52 -19.86 -11.16
CA GLU A 225 10.77 -19.36 -10.58
C GLU A 225 10.79 -19.39 -9.04
N ILE A 226 9.62 -19.54 -8.38
CA ILE A 226 9.45 -19.42 -6.92
C ILE A 226 10.36 -20.41 -6.16
N SER A 227 10.56 -21.61 -6.70
CA SER A 227 11.45 -22.62 -6.11
C SER A 227 12.91 -22.18 -6.02
N LYS A 228 13.32 -21.21 -6.84
CA LYS A 228 14.68 -20.69 -6.95
C LYS A 228 14.89 -19.38 -6.16
N PHE A 229 13.86 -18.80 -5.54
CA PHE A 229 14.00 -17.55 -4.78
C PHE A 229 14.98 -17.73 -3.61
N GLU A 230 15.97 -16.86 -3.55
CA GLU A 230 17.00 -16.85 -2.49
C GLU A 230 16.52 -16.07 -1.26
N SER A 231 15.89 -14.91 -1.49
CA SER A 231 15.35 -14.04 -0.45
C SER A 231 14.06 -13.41 -0.94
N VAL A 232 13.16 -13.14 -0.01
CA VAL A 232 11.92 -12.39 -0.26
C VAL A 232 11.69 -11.44 0.90
N PHE A 233 11.33 -10.21 0.60
CA PHE A 233 10.76 -9.31 1.60
C PHE A 233 9.54 -8.57 1.05
N PHE A 234 8.70 -8.18 1.97
CA PHE A 234 7.48 -7.41 1.72
C PHE A 234 7.63 -6.00 2.25
N CYS A 235 6.98 -5.03 1.62
CA CYS A 235 6.98 -3.64 2.07
C CYS A 235 5.64 -2.94 1.82
N ASN A 236 5.27 -2.05 2.72
CA ASN A 236 4.16 -1.11 2.55
C ASN A 236 4.46 0.20 3.30
N ALA A 237 3.56 1.18 3.25
CA ALA A 237 3.78 2.48 3.85
C ALA A 237 3.99 2.47 5.38
N LEU A 238 3.58 1.39 6.07
CA LEU A 238 3.72 1.23 7.52
C LEU A 238 4.89 0.31 7.92
N THR A 239 5.45 -0.42 6.94
CA THR A 239 6.54 -1.38 7.16
C THR A 239 7.51 -1.30 5.99
N ALA A 240 8.70 -0.77 6.22
CA ALA A 240 9.71 -0.62 5.17
C ALA A 240 10.22 -1.99 4.67
N MET A 241 10.43 -2.94 5.58
CA MET A 241 10.88 -4.28 5.24
C MET A 241 10.35 -5.35 6.21
N LYS A 242 9.60 -6.30 5.69
CA LYS A 242 9.20 -7.54 6.37
C LYS A 242 9.80 -8.73 5.64
N ILE A 243 10.83 -9.33 6.22
CA ILE A 243 11.60 -10.43 5.60
C ILE A 243 10.86 -11.75 5.76
N ALA A 244 10.67 -12.48 4.69
CA ALA A 244 10.25 -13.87 4.75
C ALA A 244 11.43 -14.74 5.20
N THR A 245 11.30 -15.40 6.36
CA THR A 245 12.30 -16.34 6.88
C THR A 245 12.25 -17.68 6.15
N GLU A 246 11.09 -18.02 5.64
CA GLU A 246 10.83 -19.21 4.84
C GLU A 246 9.74 -18.93 3.81
N LEU A 247 9.71 -19.69 2.74
CA LEU A 247 8.65 -19.70 1.73
C LEU A 247 8.17 -21.13 1.51
N ASN A 248 6.91 -21.42 1.83
CA ASN A 248 6.37 -22.80 1.83
C ASN A 248 7.28 -23.78 2.61
N GLN A 249 7.67 -23.41 3.84
CA GLN A 249 8.58 -24.18 4.72
C GLN A 249 10.04 -24.31 4.22
N ARG A 250 10.38 -23.77 3.06
CA ARG A 250 11.77 -23.72 2.58
C ARG A 250 12.45 -22.49 3.14
N PRO A 251 13.55 -22.61 3.91
CA PRO A 251 14.30 -21.48 4.45
C PRO A 251 14.82 -20.55 3.36
N LEU A 252 14.79 -19.24 3.62
CA LEU A 252 15.31 -18.18 2.76
C LEU A 252 16.51 -17.48 3.39
N ASN A 253 17.33 -16.83 2.54
CA ASN A 253 18.47 -16.03 2.98
C ASN A 253 18.00 -14.68 3.55
N VAL A 254 17.90 -14.60 4.87
CA VAL A 254 17.53 -13.38 5.61
C VAL A 254 18.63 -12.34 5.58
N GLN A 255 19.90 -12.77 5.53
CA GLN A 255 21.06 -11.89 5.63
C GLN A 255 21.11 -10.88 4.48
N ALA A 256 20.84 -11.32 3.25
CA ALA A 256 20.82 -10.45 2.08
C ALA A 256 19.80 -9.30 2.18
N CYS A 257 18.63 -9.57 2.79
CA CYS A 257 17.64 -8.52 3.05
C CYS A 257 18.12 -7.55 4.13
N THR A 258 18.75 -8.05 5.20
CA THR A 258 19.31 -7.22 6.28
C THR A 258 20.40 -6.29 5.76
N GLU A 259 21.29 -6.80 4.92
CA GLU A 259 22.31 -6.00 4.25
C GLU A 259 21.70 -4.90 3.37
N LEU A 260 20.68 -5.26 2.56
CA LEU A 260 19.97 -4.30 1.73
C LEU A 260 19.30 -3.22 2.57
N PHE A 261 18.64 -3.56 3.67
CA PHE A 261 17.99 -2.61 4.58
C PHE A 261 18.98 -1.55 5.06
N ASN A 262 20.17 -1.99 5.49
CA ASN A 262 21.23 -1.11 6.01
C ASN A 262 21.84 -0.23 4.89
N ILE A 263 22.13 -0.80 3.71
CA ILE A 263 22.68 -0.04 2.58
C ILE A 263 21.69 1.04 2.13
N LEU A 264 20.41 0.72 2.05
CA LEU A 264 19.38 1.65 1.66
C LEU A 264 18.97 2.62 2.77
N GLN A 265 19.50 2.45 4.00
CA GLN A 265 19.17 3.29 5.16
C GLN A 265 17.64 3.40 5.38
N LEU A 266 16.93 2.26 5.30
CA LEU A 266 15.47 2.26 5.37
C LEU A 266 14.92 2.68 6.74
N ASN A 267 15.73 2.65 7.79
CA ASN A 267 15.39 3.22 9.11
C ASN A 267 15.31 4.76 9.11
N GLN A 268 15.86 5.43 8.09
CA GLN A 268 15.91 6.90 7.96
C GLN A 268 14.89 7.43 6.94
N ILE A 269 13.73 6.79 6.81
CA ILE A 269 12.63 7.27 5.98
C ILE A 269 11.78 8.25 6.80
N HIS A 270 11.56 9.44 6.24
CA HIS A 270 10.78 10.52 6.85
C HIS A 270 9.72 11.07 5.90
#